data_2ef5620d086ca627bb05291a7d0be9c2
#
_entry.id   2ef5620d086ca627bb05291a7d0be9c2
#
_cell.length_a   1.000
_cell.length_b   1.000
_cell.length_c   1.000
_cell.angle_alpha   90.00
_cell.angle_beta   90.00
_cell.angle_gamma   90.00
#
_symmetry.space_group_name_H-M   'P 1'
#
loop_
_entity.id
_entity.type
_entity.pdbx_description
1 polymer ?
#
loop_
_entity_poly.entity_id
_entity_poly.type
_entity_poly.pdbx_seq_one_letter_code
_entity_poly.pdbx_strand_id
1 'polypeptide(L)'
;MGEKTLVIIPARNEEGAIQTVIGQVRAAVPEVPILVIDDCSIDNTKQLAEEAGARVLPLPHHLGLGGGVQAGYKLAYELGFDYVARIDGDGQHNPLDIPRLLSVLKTRNCQMVIGSRFVEGGGGGYSSFTRGLGIQLFRWILRPILGKPVHDPTSGFVAVNREALEVFSHSFPLDYPEIEALVVLQRKRFRFEEVPCTFRDRMAGVSTITPLKSVRFVVFVLLGVFVNVIRRYSR
;
A
#
# COMPACT_ATOMS: atom_id res chain seq x y z
N MET A 1 -3.01 -22.87 -16.20
CA MET A 1 -3.15 -21.41 -16.37
C MET A 1 -1.99 -20.77 -15.63
N GLY A 2 -1.27 -19.82 -16.25
CA GLY A 2 -0.18 -19.11 -15.56
C GLY A 2 -0.73 -18.17 -14.48
N GLU A 3 0.08 -17.93 -13.44
CA GLU A 3 -0.25 -17.01 -12.35
C GLU A 3 -0.46 -15.57 -12.88
N LYS A 4 -1.55 -14.94 -12.49
CA LYS A 4 -1.93 -13.59 -12.92
C LYS A 4 -1.53 -12.55 -11.87
N THR A 5 -0.75 -11.58 -12.29
CA THR A 5 -0.31 -10.46 -11.44
C THR A 5 -0.90 -9.15 -11.92
N LEU A 6 -1.25 -8.23 -11.01
CA LEU A 6 -1.71 -6.87 -11.28
C LEU A 6 -0.88 -5.87 -10.48
N VAL A 7 -0.56 -4.73 -11.05
CA VAL A 7 -0.10 -3.56 -10.27
C VAL A 7 -1.26 -2.59 -10.10
N ILE A 8 -1.56 -2.20 -8.86
CA ILE A 8 -2.55 -1.17 -8.55
C ILE A 8 -1.86 0.11 -8.09
N ILE A 9 -2.38 1.25 -8.54
CA ILE A 9 -1.86 2.59 -8.22
C ILE A 9 -3.03 3.44 -7.72
N PRO A 10 -3.24 3.60 -6.41
CA PRO A 10 -4.18 4.59 -5.91
C PRO A 10 -3.64 5.99 -6.21
N ALA A 11 -4.47 6.85 -6.77
CA ALA A 11 -4.11 8.20 -7.17
C ALA A 11 -5.23 9.18 -6.88
N ARG A 12 -4.86 10.39 -6.44
CA ARG A 12 -5.75 11.54 -6.34
C ARG A 12 -4.98 12.83 -6.50
N ASN A 13 -5.28 13.55 -7.57
CA ASN A 13 -4.61 14.80 -7.94
C ASN A 13 -3.08 14.62 -8.04
N GLU A 14 -2.69 13.62 -8.84
CA GLU A 14 -1.28 13.25 -9.06
C GLU A 14 -0.88 13.49 -10.54
N GLU A 15 -1.48 14.48 -11.22
CA GLU A 15 -1.19 14.80 -12.63
C GLU A 15 0.30 15.04 -12.89
N GLY A 16 1.04 15.58 -11.92
CA GLY A 16 2.47 15.86 -12.04
C GLY A 16 3.38 14.62 -11.94
N ALA A 17 2.86 13.46 -11.53
CA ALA A 17 3.67 12.27 -11.29
C ALA A 17 3.17 11.02 -12.01
N ILE A 18 1.87 10.89 -12.22
CA ILE A 18 1.22 9.64 -12.61
C ILE A 18 1.77 9.01 -13.88
N GLN A 19 2.03 9.80 -14.94
CA GLN A 19 2.59 9.27 -16.19
C GLN A 19 3.97 8.69 -15.99
N THR A 20 4.82 9.39 -15.21
CA THR A 20 6.18 8.95 -14.90
C THR A 20 6.15 7.65 -14.09
N VAL A 21 5.27 7.56 -13.08
CA VAL A 21 5.10 6.35 -12.26
C VAL A 21 4.68 5.17 -13.13
N ILE A 22 3.66 5.33 -13.98
CA ILE A 22 3.18 4.29 -14.90
C ILE A 22 4.30 3.83 -15.85
N GLY A 23 5.04 4.77 -16.44
CA GLY A 23 6.17 4.47 -17.33
C GLY A 23 7.26 3.66 -16.62
N GLN A 24 7.61 4.03 -15.39
CA GLN A 24 8.59 3.30 -14.58
C GLN A 24 8.10 1.92 -14.14
N VAL A 25 6.82 1.76 -13.78
CA VAL A 25 6.21 0.45 -13.48
C VAL A 25 6.26 -0.44 -14.71
N ARG A 26 5.89 0.08 -15.88
CA ARG A 26 5.93 -0.67 -17.13
C ARG A 26 7.36 -1.10 -17.50
N ALA A 27 8.35 -0.27 -17.24
CA ALA A 27 9.76 -0.63 -17.45
C ALA A 27 10.23 -1.74 -16.48
N ALA A 28 9.74 -1.74 -15.25
CA ALA A 28 10.11 -2.73 -14.23
C ALA A 28 9.39 -4.09 -14.42
N VAL A 29 8.14 -4.07 -14.88
CA VAL A 29 7.28 -5.25 -15.07
C VAL A 29 6.45 -5.14 -16.37
N PRO A 30 7.06 -5.27 -17.55
CA PRO A 30 6.45 -4.93 -18.86
C PRO A 30 5.14 -5.66 -19.15
N GLU A 31 5.05 -6.95 -18.76
CA GLU A 31 3.92 -7.82 -19.05
C GLU A 31 2.79 -7.74 -18.01
N VAL A 32 2.99 -6.99 -16.92
CA VAL A 32 2.03 -6.90 -15.83
C VAL A 32 1.05 -5.75 -16.12
N PRO A 33 -0.28 -6.01 -16.15
CA PRO A 33 -1.27 -4.96 -16.29
C PRO A 33 -1.22 -3.98 -15.13
N ILE A 34 -1.53 -2.71 -15.42
CA ILE A 34 -1.55 -1.61 -14.45
C ILE A 34 -2.98 -1.10 -14.34
N LEU A 35 -3.48 -0.99 -13.11
CA LEU A 35 -4.76 -0.40 -12.76
C LEU A 35 -4.53 0.82 -11.88
N VAL A 36 -4.87 2.00 -12.37
CA VAL A 36 -4.94 3.22 -11.57
C VAL A 36 -6.32 3.32 -10.95
N ILE A 37 -6.39 3.50 -9.63
CA ILE A 37 -7.63 3.81 -8.93
C ILE A 37 -7.67 5.32 -8.73
N ASP A 38 -8.50 5.99 -9.51
CA ASP A 38 -8.66 7.44 -9.42
C ASP A 38 -9.72 7.79 -8.39
N ASP A 39 -9.28 8.25 -7.22
CA ASP A 39 -10.14 8.59 -6.08
C ASP A 39 -10.72 10.00 -6.22
N CYS A 40 -11.50 10.19 -7.28
CA CYS A 40 -12.21 11.44 -7.57
C CYS A 40 -11.25 12.64 -7.75
N SER A 41 -10.24 12.51 -8.62
CA SER A 41 -9.35 13.62 -8.98
C SER A 41 -10.11 14.73 -9.69
N ILE A 42 -9.68 15.97 -9.45
CA ILE A 42 -10.23 17.18 -10.09
C ILE A 42 -9.26 17.78 -11.11
N ASP A 43 -8.09 17.17 -11.25
CA ASP A 43 -7.03 17.50 -12.21
C ASP A 43 -7.01 16.48 -13.38
N ASN A 44 -5.96 16.49 -14.18
CA ASN A 44 -5.83 15.62 -15.35
C ASN A 44 -5.31 14.20 -15.01
N THR A 45 -5.25 13.79 -13.72
CA THR A 45 -4.70 12.49 -13.29
C THR A 45 -5.29 11.32 -14.09
N LYS A 46 -6.62 11.24 -14.21
CA LYS A 46 -7.30 10.18 -14.96
C LYS A 46 -6.86 10.14 -16.42
N GLN A 47 -6.95 11.26 -17.11
CA GLN A 47 -6.62 11.35 -18.54
C GLN A 47 -5.16 10.95 -18.78
N LEU A 48 -4.24 11.49 -17.99
CA LEU A 48 -2.80 11.20 -18.10
C LEU A 48 -2.48 9.72 -17.82
N ALA A 49 -3.20 9.08 -16.90
CA ALA A 49 -3.05 7.65 -16.64
C ALA A 49 -3.52 6.79 -17.84
N GLU A 50 -4.65 7.15 -18.45
CA GLU A 50 -5.17 6.47 -19.65
C GLU A 50 -4.21 6.65 -20.84
N GLU A 51 -3.69 7.85 -21.07
CA GLU A 51 -2.70 8.16 -22.11
C GLU A 51 -1.39 7.39 -21.92
N ALA A 52 -0.96 7.16 -20.66
CA ALA A 52 0.18 6.31 -20.34
C ALA A 52 -0.11 4.80 -20.50
N GLY A 53 -1.34 4.44 -20.93
CA GLY A 53 -1.75 3.08 -21.24
C GLY A 53 -2.15 2.25 -20.02
N ALA A 54 -2.39 2.84 -18.86
CA ALA A 54 -2.98 2.14 -17.73
C ALA A 54 -4.51 2.01 -17.89
N ARG A 55 -5.09 0.97 -17.30
CA ARG A 55 -6.54 0.94 -17.06
C ARG A 55 -6.85 1.83 -15.86
N VAL A 56 -7.95 2.59 -15.93
CA VAL A 56 -8.38 3.45 -14.83
C VAL A 56 -9.71 2.97 -14.27
N LEU A 57 -9.78 2.87 -12.95
CA LEU A 57 -11.02 2.70 -12.18
C LEU A 57 -11.37 4.07 -11.57
N PRO A 58 -12.22 4.87 -12.20
CA PRO A 58 -12.66 6.13 -11.62
C PRO A 58 -13.70 5.86 -10.52
N LEU A 59 -13.46 6.39 -9.32
CA LEU A 59 -14.41 6.29 -8.23
C LEU A 59 -15.44 7.44 -8.32
N PRO A 60 -16.73 7.17 -8.12
CA PRO A 60 -17.77 8.19 -8.23
C PRO A 60 -17.73 9.22 -7.09
N HIS A 61 -17.11 8.88 -5.97
CA HIS A 61 -16.95 9.70 -4.78
C HIS A 61 -15.56 9.50 -4.19
N HIS A 62 -15.05 10.52 -3.50
CA HIS A 62 -13.81 10.42 -2.75
C HIS A 62 -13.98 9.47 -1.56
N LEU A 63 -13.31 8.32 -1.61
CA LEU A 63 -13.35 7.29 -0.58
C LEU A 63 -12.15 7.33 0.37
N GLY A 64 -11.14 8.13 0.04
CA GLY A 64 -9.85 8.12 0.73
C GLY A 64 -8.98 6.93 0.36
N LEU A 65 -7.74 6.94 0.86
CA LEU A 65 -6.74 5.95 0.48
C LEU A 65 -7.20 4.50 0.72
N GLY A 66 -7.73 4.22 1.91
CA GLY A 66 -8.21 2.88 2.26
C GLY A 66 -9.34 2.40 1.36
N GLY A 67 -10.34 3.25 1.12
CA GLY A 67 -11.47 2.92 0.25
C GLY A 67 -11.06 2.72 -1.21
N GLY A 68 -10.17 3.58 -1.72
CA GLY A 68 -9.61 3.43 -3.07
C GLY A 68 -8.83 2.13 -3.23
N VAL A 69 -7.93 1.83 -2.29
CA VAL A 69 -7.16 0.58 -2.30
C VAL A 69 -8.08 -0.65 -2.21
N GLN A 70 -9.11 -0.60 -1.34
CA GLN A 70 -10.08 -1.70 -1.24
C GLN A 70 -10.83 -1.92 -2.56
N ALA A 71 -11.24 -0.85 -3.25
CA ALA A 71 -11.88 -0.96 -4.55
C ALA A 71 -10.96 -1.64 -5.58
N GLY A 72 -9.68 -1.29 -5.59
CA GLY A 72 -8.67 -1.94 -6.43
C GLY A 72 -8.49 -3.42 -6.09
N TYR A 73 -8.38 -3.78 -4.82
CA TYR A 73 -8.29 -5.18 -4.39
C TYR A 73 -9.54 -5.99 -4.74
N LYS A 74 -10.72 -5.41 -4.55
CA LYS A 74 -11.99 -6.04 -4.90
C LYS A 74 -12.05 -6.36 -6.39
N LEU A 75 -11.77 -5.38 -7.25
CA LEU A 75 -11.75 -5.58 -8.69
C LEU A 75 -10.69 -6.63 -9.11
N ALA A 76 -9.49 -6.59 -8.53
CA ALA A 76 -8.45 -7.57 -8.80
C ALA A 76 -8.89 -9.01 -8.41
N TYR A 77 -9.54 -9.17 -7.26
CA TYR A 77 -10.06 -10.45 -6.81
C TYR A 77 -11.14 -11.00 -7.75
N GLU A 78 -12.11 -10.16 -8.12
CA GLU A 78 -13.21 -10.51 -9.06
C GLU A 78 -12.69 -10.88 -10.46
N LEU A 79 -11.63 -10.22 -10.94
CA LEU A 79 -10.98 -10.53 -12.22
C LEU A 79 -10.06 -11.75 -12.17
N GLY A 80 -9.91 -12.38 -11.01
CA GLY A 80 -9.16 -13.62 -10.86
C GLY A 80 -7.63 -13.44 -10.88
N PHE A 81 -7.11 -12.34 -10.35
CA PHE A 81 -5.67 -12.18 -10.14
C PHE A 81 -5.21 -12.97 -8.92
N ASP A 82 -4.00 -13.52 -9.00
CA ASP A 82 -3.37 -14.30 -7.95
C ASP A 82 -2.47 -13.44 -7.06
N TYR A 83 -1.86 -12.40 -7.64
CA TYR A 83 -0.97 -11.46 -6.96
C TYR A 83 -1.31 -10.03 -7.32
N VAL A 84 -1.24 -9.16 -6.34
CA VAL A 84 -1.38 -7.71 -6.54
C VAL A 84 -0.20 -7.00 -5.88
N ALA A 85 0.52 -6.19 -6.65
CA ALA A 85 1.48 -5.22 -6.11
C ALA A 85 0.82 -3.84 -6.06
N ARG A 86 0.92 -3.14 -4.92
CA ARG A 86 0.48 -1.76 -4.76
C ARG A 86 1.68 -0.84 -4.73
N ILE A 87 1.60 0.24 -5.48
CA ILE A 87 2.56 1.35 -5.46
C ILE A 87 1.79 2.67 -5.49
N ASP A 88 2.24 3.69 -4.76
CA ASP A 88 1.53 4.97 -4.72
C ASP A 88 1.84 5.84 -5.94
N GLY A 89 0.88 6.70 -6.34
CA GLY A 89 0.95 7.53 -7.54
C GLY A 89 1.88 8.75 -7.44
N ASP A 90 2.46 9.03 -6.27
CA ASP A 90 3.28 10.23 -5.99
C ASP A 90 4.76 10.09 -6.35
N GLY A 91 5.18 8.92 -6.81
CA GLY A 91 6.54 8.62 -7.26
C GLY A 91 7.57 8.39 -6.15
N GLN A 92 7.15 8.30 -4.87
CA GLN A 92 8.08 8.03 -3.78
C GLN A 92 8.66 6.60 -3.78
N HIS A 93 7.91 5.64 -4.27
CA HIS A 93 8.34 4.25 -4.35
C HIS A 93 9.16 4.00 -5.61
N ASN A 94 10.20 3.15 -5.50
CA ASN A 94 10.97 2.73 -6.67
C ASN A 94 10.33 1.49 -7.33
N PRO A 95 9.74 1.61 -8.53
CA PRO A 95 9.08 0.48 -9.20
C PRO A 95 10.02 -0.69 -9.51
N LEU A 96 11.32 -0.47 -9.60
CA LEU A 96 12.31 -1.54 -9.82
C LEU A 96 12.37 -2.56 -8.66
N ASP A 97 11.78 -2.22 -7.51
CA ASP A 97 11.67 -3.16 -6.38
C ASP A 97 10.43 -4.08 -6.47
N ILE A 98 9.46 -3.81 -7.38
CA ILE A 98 8.26 -4.66 -7.58
C ILE A 98 8.62 -6.14 -7.85
N PRO A 99 9.55 -6.47 -8.75
CA PRO A 99 9.94 -7.86 -8.98
C PRO A 99 10.45 -8.56 -7.71
N ARG A 100 11.17 -7.84 -6.84
CA ARG A 100 11.64 -8.36 -5.54
C ARG A 100 10.49 -8.70 -4.61
N LEU A 101 9.51 -7.79 -4.45
CA LEU A 101 8.33 -8.04 -3.62
C LEU A 101 7.58 -9.29 -4.11
N LEU A 102 7.32 -9.37 -5.42
CA LEU A 102 6.62 -10.49 -6.04
C LEU A 102 7.40 -11.81 -5.91
N SER A 103 8.72 -11.77 -6.08
CA SER A 103 9.57 -12.95 -5.93
C SER A 103 9.52 -13.50 -4.50
N VAL A 104 9.65 -12.64 -3.49
CA VAL A 104 9.56 -13.05 -2.08
C VAL A 104 8.17 -13.59 -1.76
N LEU A 105 7.11 -12.94 -2.24
CA LEU A 105 5.73 -13.37 -2.05
C LEU A 105 5.46 -14.77 -2.62
N LYS A 106 6.04 -15.08 -3.78
CA LYS A 106 5.89 -16.37 -4.46
C LYS A 106 6.74 -17.49 -3.85
N THR A 107 7.91 -17.15 -3.32
CA THR A 107 8.88 -18.15 -2.84
C THR A 107 8.80 -18.39 -1.34
N ARG A 108 8.34 -17.42 -0.56
CA ARG A 108 8.17 -17.55 0.89
C ARG A 108 6.71 -17.77 1.23
N ASN A 109 6.48 -18.63 2.22
CA ASN A 109 5.11 -18.91 2.69
C ASN A 109 4.56 -17.72 3.49
N CYS A 110 4.23 -16.61 2.78
CA CYS A 110 3.64 -15.40 3.35
C CYS A 110 2.50 -14.89 2.45
N GLN A 111 1.58 -14.14 3.02
CA GLN A 111 0.42 -13.60 2.32
C GLN A 111 0.61 -12.14 1.90
N MET A 112 1.59 -11.46 2.49
CA MET A 112 1.93 -10.08 2.15
C MET A 112 3.44 -9.86 2.26
N VAL A 113 3.98 -9.05 1.36
CA VAL A 113 5.35 -8.54 1.41
C VAL A 113 5.30 -7.02 1.42
N ILE A 114 6.07 -6.41 2.33
CA ILE A 114 6.16 -4.96 2.52
C ILE A 114 7.52 -4.49 2.05
N GLY A 115 7.55 -3.50 1.16
CA GLY A 115 8.75 -2.77 0.83
C GLY A 115 9.07 -1.79 1.96
N SER A 116 10.18 -2.02 2.64
CA SER A 116 10.56 -1.31 3.87
C SER A 116 11.74 -0.38 3.64
N ARG A 117 11.65 0.84 4.15
CA ARG A 117 12.73 1.82 4.20
C ARG A 117 13.79 1.49 5.23
N PHE A 118 13.42 0.72 6.25
CA PHE A 118 14.16 0.61 7.52
C PHE A 118 14.68 -0.78 7.82
N VAL A 119 14.43 -1.75 6.97
CA VAL A 119 15.11 -3.05 7.01
C VAL A 119 16.54 -2.85 6.50
N GLU A 120 17.49 -3.63 6.99
CA GLU A 120 18.89 -3.58 6.58
C GLU A 120 19.01 -3.69 5.04
N GLY A 121 19.69 -2.72 4.44
CA GLY A 121 19.77 -2.55 2.98
C GLY A 121 18.64 -1.71 2.37
N GLY A 122 17.69 -1.20 3.16
CA GLY A 122 16.68 -0.22 2.71
C GLY A 122 17.29 1.18 2.57
N GLY A 123 16.97 1.86 1.48
CA GLY A 123 17.48 3.21 1.18
C GLY A 123 16.49 4.30 1.60
N GLY A 124 16.23 4.47 2.88
CA GLY A 124 15.32 5.51 3.33
C GLY A 124 15.71 6.13 4.68
N GLY A 125 15.78 7.44 4.72
CA GLY A 125 15.85 8.22 5.95
C GLY A 125 14.45 8.64 6.41
N TYR A 126 14.34 9.11 7.65
CA TYR A 126 13.12 9.80 8.09
C TYR A 126 13.08 11.18 7.45
N SER A 127 12.00 11.51 6.74
CA SER A 127 11.79 12.84 6.15
C SER A 127 11.64 13.96 7.19
N SER A 128 11.40 13.60 8.47
CA SER A 128 11.43 14.50 9.61
C SER A 128 11.60 13.72 10.92
N PHE A 129 12.15 14.38 11.96
CA PHE A 129 12.30 13.82 13.30
C PHE A 129 10.98 13.34 13.91
N THR A 130 9.91 14.13 13.75
CA THR A 130 8.56 13.80 14.25
C THR A 130 7.98 12.55 13.59
N ARG A 131 8.23 12.35 12.29
CA ARG A 131 7.81 11.15 11.57
C ARG A 131 8.57 9.92 12.07
N GLY A 132 9.86 10.05 12.32
CA GLY A 132 10.69 8.99 12.91
C GLY A 132 10.17 8.54 14.28
N LEU A 133 9.82 9.50 15.15
CA LEU A 133 9.26 9.20 16.47
C LEU A 133 7.91 8.47 16.37
N GLY A 134 7.04 8.89 15.45
CA GLY A 134 5.76 8.24 15.20
C GLY A 134 5.92 6.78 14.75
N ILE A 135 6.84 6.51 13.82
CA ILE A 135 7.13 5.15 13.35
C ILE A 135 7.68 4.28 14.49
N GLN A 136 8.56 4.81 15.33
CA GLN A 136 9.10 4.10 16.51
C GLN A 136 7.99 3.73 17.49
N LEU A 137 7.07 4.66 17.76
CA LEU A 137 5.92 4.42 18.61
C LEU A 137 5.03 3.29 18.05
N PHE A 138 4.73 3.31 16.75
CA PHE A 138 3.95 2.24 16.11
C PHE A 138 4.67 0.89 16.15
N ARG A 139 5.97 0.83 15.93
CA ARG A 139 6.77 -0.39 16.06
C ARG A 139 6.62 -0.99 17.47
N TRP A 140 6.72 -0.14 18.50
CA TRP A 140 6.60 -0.58 19.89
C TRP A 140 5.19 -1.10 20.22
N ILE A 141 4.13 -0.40 19.77
CA ILE A 141 2.73 -0.78 20.01
C ILE A 141 2.34 -2.03 19.23
N LEU A 142 2.79 -2.15 17.99
CA LEU A 142 2.41 -3.28 17.14
C LEU A 142 3.15 -4.56 17.50
N ARG A 143 4.34 -4.48 18.08
CA ARG A 143 5.15 -5.66 18.41
C ARG A 143 4.41 -6.71 19.24
N PRO A 144 3.74 -6.38 20.36
CA PRO A 144 2.98 -7.38 21.13
C PRO A 144 1.73 -7.89 20.40
N ILE A 145 1.13 -7.07 19.53
CA ILE A 145 -0.06 -7.44 18.76
C ILE A 145 0.30 -8.41 17.64
N LEU A 146 1.39 -8.14 16.93
CA LEU A 146 1.84 -8.92 15.77
C LEU A 146 2.70 -10.14 16.16
N GLY A 147 3.20 -10.19 17.40
CA GLY A 147 4.11 -11.26 17.86
C GLY A 147 5.50 -11.20 17.23
N LYS A 148 5.78 -10.23 16.36
CA LYS A 148 7.09 -9.99 15.74
C LYS A 148 7.32 -8.49 15.50
N PRO A 149 8.57 -8.06 15.39
CA PRO A 149 8.85 -6.67 15.02
C PRO A 149 8.38 -6.36 13.59
N VAL A 150 7.94 -5.14 13.35
CA VAL A 150 7.72 -4.55 12.03
C VAL A 150 8.57 -3.29 11.92
N HIS A 151 9.32 -3.15 10.82
CA HIS A 151 10.27 -2.04 10.65
C HIS A 151 9.63 -0.85 9.95
N ASP A 152 8.70 -1.08 9.02
CA ASP A 152 8.00 -0.02 8.29
C ASP A 152 6.49 -0.23 8.24
N PRO A 153 5.78 -0.03 9.39
CA PRO A 153 4.34 -0.26 9.47
C PRO A 153 3.51 0.74 8.65
N THR A 154 4.13 1.76 8.11
CA THR A 154 3.46 2.84 7.35
C THR A 154 3.75 2.80 5.85
N SER A 155 4.37 1.72 5.37
CA SER A 155 4.66 1.57 3.95
C SER A 155 3.42 1.16 3.16
N GLY A 156 3.09 1.96 2.15
CA GLY A 156 2.07 1.64 1.14
C GLY A 156 2.59 0.76 0.00
N PHE A 157 3.90 0.53 -0.05
CA PHE A 157 4.52 -0.32 -1.07
C PHE A 157 4.46 -1.78 -0.65
N VAL A 158 3.46 -2.50 -1.15
CA VAL A 158 3.18 -3.87 -0.72
C VAL A 158 2.84 -4.78 -1.89
N ALA A 159 3.08 -6.07 -1.72
CA ALA A 159 2.53 -7.11 -2.60
C ALA A 159 1.73 -8.11 -1.76
N VAL A 160 0.59 -8.57 -2.29
CA VAL A 160 -0.31 -9.52 -1.63
C VAL A 160 -0.62 -10.70 -2.56
N ASN A 161 -0.78 -11.89 -1.96
CA ASN A 161 -1.24 -13.08 -2.67
C ASN A 161 -2.77 -13.16 -2.67
N ARG A 162 -3.32 -14.17 -3.34
CA ARG A 162 -4.77 -14.36 -3.48
C ARG A 162 -5.50 -14.52 -2.15
N GLU A 163 -4.89 -15.14 -1.15
CA GLU A 163 -5.53 -15.32 0.17
C GLU A 163 -5.70 -13.99 0.90
N ALA A 164 -4.65 -13.14 0.91
CA ALA A 164 -4.74 -11.79 1.46
C ALA A 164 -5.66 -10.90 0.62
N LEU A 165 -5.61 -11.05 -0.71
CA LEU A 165 -6.46 -10.32 -1.64
C LEU A 165 -7.95 -10.60 -1.38
N GLU A 166 -8.32 -11.85 -1.13
CA GLU A 166 -9.69 -12.23 -0.76
C GLU A 166 -10.14 -11.49 0.50
N VAL A 167 -9.35 -11.53 1.57
CA VAL A 167 -9.68 -10.84 2.82
C VAL A 167 -9.79 -9.33 2.61
N PHE A 168 -8.84 -8.74 1.92
CA PHE A 168 -8.80 -7.30 1.69
C PHE A 168 -9.88 -6.80 0.72
N SER A 169 -10.34 -7.63 -0.20
CA SER A 169 -11.47 -7.29 -1.08
C SER A 169 -12.78 -7.08 -0.32
N HIS A 170 -12.98 -7.80 0.80
CA HIS A 170 -14.19 -7.74 1.61
C HIS A 170 -14.04 -6.85 2.86
N SER A 171 -12.83 -6.77 3.42
CA SER A 171 -12.59 -6.12 4.71
C SER A 171 -11.20 -5.49 4.74
N PHE A 172 -11.07 -4.34 4.11
CA PHE A 172 -9.85 -3.55 4.16
C PHE A 172 -10.04 -2.31 5.05
N PRO A 173 -9.06 -1.94 5.87
CA PRO A 173 -9.14 -0.76 6.71
C PRO A 173 -9.22 0.54 5.89
N LEU A 174 -10.08 1.47 6.31
CA LEU A 174 -10.35 2.68 5.55
C LEU A 174 -9.49 3.87 6.00
N ASP A 175 -9.26 3.99 7.32
CA ASP A 175 -8.63 5.18 7.90
C ASP A 175 -7.10 5.14 7.89
N TYR A 176 -6.52 4.03 8.37
CA TYR A 176 -5.05 3.84 8.44
C TYR A 176 -4.67 2.48 7.85
N PRO A 177 -4.88 2.33 6.54
CA PRO A 177 -4.89 1.04 5.88
C PRO A 177 -3.58 0.26 6.02
N GLU A 178 -2.42 0.91 6.06
CA GLU A 178 -1.12 0.24 6.17
C GLU A 178 -0.98 -0.46 7.53
N ILE A 179 -1.23 0.27 8.61
CA ILE A 179 -1.04 -0.23 9.99
C ILE A 179 -2.12 -1.23 10.35
N GLU A 180 -3.36 -0.91 10.05
CA GLU A 180 -4.50 -1.75 10.40
C GLU A 180 -4.54 -3.05 9.58
N ALA A 181 -4.06 -3.04 8.33
CA ALA A 181 -3.93 -4.26 7.52
C ALA A 181 -3.02 -5.30 8.19
N LEU A 182 -1.95 -4.87 8.87
CA LEU A 182 -1.09 -5.79 9.63
C LEU A 182 -1.85 -6.49 10.76
N VAL A 183 -2.74 -5.77 11.45
CA VAL A 183 -3.59 -6.34 12.50
C VAL A 183 -4.59 -7.32 11.90
N VAL A 184 -5.18 -7.00 10.74
CA VAL A 184 -6.08 -7.91 10.02
C VAL A 184 -5.36 -9.19 9.63
N LEU A 185 -4.16 -9.11 9.07
CA LEU A 185 -3.33 -10.27 8.72
C LEU A 185 -3.04 -11.14 9.94
N GLN A 186 -2.59 -10.53 11.04
CA GLN A 186 -2.29 -11.26 12.27
C GLN A 186 -3.52 -12.04 12.79
N ARG A 187 -4.69 -11.44 12.76
CA ARG A 187 -5.94 -12.08 13.19
C ARG A 187 -6.36 -13.26 12.32
N LYS A 188 -6.05 -13.18 11.02
CA LYS A 188 -6.25 -14.29 10.07
C LYS A 188 -5.12 -15.33 10.15
N ARG A 189 -4.12 -15.14 11.04
CA ARG A 189 -2.90 -15.95 11.15
C ARG A 189 -2.09 -15.97 9.85
N PHE A 190 -2.18 -14.93 9.08
CA PHE A 190 -1.41 -14.71 7.87
C PHE A 190 -0.02 -14.18 8.22
N ARG A 191 0.95 -14.55 7.40
CA ARG A 191 2.34 -14.10 7.56
C ARG A 191 2.61 -12.94 6.62
N PHE A 192 3.47 -12.03 7.05
CA PHE A 192 4.04 -11.02 6.20
C PHE A 192 5.55 -10.99 6.33
N GLU A 193 6.22 -10.53 5.28
CA GLU A 193 7.67 -10.32 5.23
C GLU A 193 7.96 -8.87 4.89
N GLU A 194 9.14 -8.39 5.29
CA GLU A 194 9.63 -7.08 4.88
C GLU A 194 10.88 -7.26 4.02
N VAL A 195 10.97 -6.50 2.94
CA VAL A 195 12.14 -6.48 2.06
C VAL A 195 12.66 -5.05 1.95
N PRO A 196 14.00 -4.87 1.87
CA PRO A 196 14.58 -3.55 1.70
C PRO A 196 14.19 -2.95 0.36
N CYS A 197 13.65 -1.72 0.38
CA CYS A 197 13.29 -0.98 -0.81
C CYS A 197 13.84 0.45 -0.76
N THR A 198 14.07 1.01 -1.95
CA THR A 198 14.52 2.39 -2.08
C THR A 198 13.32 3.32 -2.20
N PHE A 199 13.33 4.39 -1.41
CA PHE A 199 12.31 5.43 -1.47
C PHE A 199 12.96 6.74 -1.93
N ARG A 200 12.20 7.51 -2.69
CA ARG A 200 12.61 8.81 -3.24
C ARG A 200 11.80 9.92 -2.58
N ASP A 201 12.22 11.15 -2.80
CA ASP A 201 11.38 12.29 -2.49
C ASP A 201 10.17 12.32 -3.44
N ARG A 202 9.05 12.86 -2.95
CA ARG A 202 7.83 13.01 -3.74
C ARG A 202 8.11 13.87 -4.99
N MET A 203 7.64 13.39 -6.15
CA MET A 203 7.86 14.10 -7.42
C MET A 203 7.00 15.36 -7.55
N ALA A 204 5.78 15.35 -7.00
CA ALA A 204 4.84 16.46 -7.02
C ALA A 204 3.92 16.44 -5.81
N GLY A 205 3.19 17.55 -5.57
CA GLY A 205 2.20 17.67 -4.51
C GLY A 205 2.77 18.05 -3.15
N VAL A 206 1.88 18.37 -2.20
CA VAL A 206 2.22 18.81 -0.84
C VAL A 206 1.81 17.70 0.15
N SER A 207 2.71 17.38 1.10
CA SER A 207 2.37 16.46 2.18
C SER A 207 1.17 16.97 2.99
N THR A 208 0.14 16.16 3.12
CA THR A 208 -1.08 16.48 3.88
C THR A 208 -0.88 16.37 5.40
N ILE A 209 0.29 15.89 5.86
CA ILE A 209 0.59 15.63 7.27
C ILE A 209 1.25 16.85 7.91
N THR A 210 0.51 17.57 8.75
CA THR A 210 1.04 18.64 9.62
C THR A 210 1.30 18.11 11.04
N PRO A 211 2.16 18.76 11.88
CA PRO A 211 2.44 18.30 13.25
C PRO A 211 1.19 18.08 14.11
N LEU A 212 0.20 18.97 14.03
CA LEU A 212 -1.06 18.82 14.75
C LEU A 212 -1.90 17.63 14.25
N LYS A 213 -1.90 17.42 12.92
CA LYS A 213 -2.51 16.23 12.31
C LYS A 213 -1.80 14.94 12.71
N SER A 214 -0.49 15.00 13.01
CA SER A 214 0.28 13.83 13.45
C SER A 214 -0.16 13.31 14.83
N VAL A 215 -0.48 14.20 15.78
CA VAL A 215 -1.00 13.77 17.09
C VAL A 215 -2.37 13.12 16.95
N ARG A 216 -3.26 13.76 16.19
CA ARG A 216 -4.59 13.21 15.88
C ARG A 216 -4.45 11.85 15.17
N PHE A 217 -3.54 11.75 14.20
CA PHE A 217 -3.20 10.51 13.51
C PHE A 217 -2.86 9.37 14.48
N VAL A 218 -1.95 9.61 15.44
CA VAL A 218 -1.56 8.60 16.44
C VAL A 218 -2.76 8.13 17.26
N VAL A 219 -3.60 9.05 17.77
CA VAL A 219 -4.77 8.70 18.57
C VAL A 219 -5.77 7.86 17.78
N PHE A 220 -6.08 8.25 16.54
CA PHE A 220 -7.02 7.52 15.71
C PHE A 220 -6.48 6.15 15.27
N VAL A 221 -5.18 6.05 14.95
CA VAL A 221 -4.55 4.75 14.67
C VAL A 221 -4.66 3.81 15.88
N LEU A 222 -4.42 4.31 17.09
CA LEU A 222 -4.57 3.52 18.32
C LEU A 222 -6.00 3.03 18.50
N LEU A 223 -6.98 3.90 18.25
CA LEU A 223 -8.40 3.51 18.27
C LEU A 223 -8.73 2.48 17.20
N GLY A 224 -8.27 2.67 15.96
CA GLY A 224 -8.46 1.72 14.87
C GLY A 224 -7.84 0.35 15.17
N VAL A 225 -6.61 0.33 15.65
CA VAL A 225 -5.93 -0.90 16.11
C VAL A 225 -6.72 -1.57 17.23
N PHE A 226 -7.16 -0.80 18.24
CA PHE A 226 -7.95 -1.32 19.37
C PHE A 226 -9.27 -1.92 18.88
N VAL A 227 -10.02 -1.20 18.05
CA VAL A 227 -11.27 -1.69 17.45
C VAL A 227 -11.02 -2.96 16.64
N ASN A 228 -9.97 -2.99 15.81
CA ASN A 228 -9.62 -4.18 15.04
C ASN A 228 -9.19 -5.36 15.90
N VAL A 229 -8.55 -5.12 17.06
CA VAL A 229 -8.21 -6.17 18.03
C VAL A 229 -9.45 -6.76 18.69
N ILE A 230 -10.50 -5.95 18.96
CA ILE A 230 -11.73 -6.40 19.63
C ILE A 230 -12.77 -6.95 18.64
N ARG A 231 -12.81 -6.41 17.42
CA ARG A 231 -13.79 -6.77 16.41
C ARG A 231 -13.72 -8.25 16.07
N ARG A 232 -14.82 -9.00 16.30
CA ARG A 232 -14.93 -10.38 15.85
C ARG A 232 -15.21 -10.38 14.35
N TYR A 233 -14.23 -10.77 13.54
CA TYR A 233 -14.47 -11.06 12.12
C TYR A 233 -15.12 -12.45 12.05
N SER A 234 -16.27 -12.54 11.38
CA SER A 234 -16.86 -13.84 11.02
C SER A 234 -15.85 -14.68 10.24
N ARG A 235 -15.79 -15.96 10.55
CA ARG A 235 -14.93 -16.93 9.83
C ARG A 235 -15.41 -17.08 8.41
#